data_ed93da405c5bd7bb87c60cbf7a96aa1b
#
_entry.id   ed93da405c5bd7bb87c60cbf7a96aa1b
#
_cell.length_a   1.000
_cell.length_b   1.000
_cell.length_c   1.000
_cell.angle_alpha   90.00
_cell.angle_beta   90.00
_cell.angle_gamma   90.00
#
_symmetry.space_group_name_H-M   'P 1'
#
loop_
_entity.id
_entity.type
_entity.pdbx_description
1 polymer ?
#
loop_
_entity_poly.entity_id
_entity_poly.type
_entity_poly.pdbx_seq_one_letter_code
_entity_poly.pdbx_strand_id
1 'polypeptide(L)'
;MAQSTVLRLRATWLTVHKWIGICLAILIIPISITGAALVWDEWVDQQLNPQRYDVSTGEARLTPGQYADAARTRAGSTDVLASIRYDDDGDGPVIASFTQARQGDGARGGEGGGPPQRTNVWLDPGSGRVLDAAGSNSGLIRIFHNLHGSLMVPGWGRTIVGWVGVFMFISCLTGIWLWWPIGGSFRRGFRWKRQNSTNANIHHLVGFWVLLPLAMLSFTGLWISFPGVFGGGPQGPRPAPAMPLAQTRLSPDAALAAAQPLSRNAQLTGITWPTDRAPEWRFAYEGAGEIAVNDATGATTPPQRAAGGQQRPLMRRWHDGTGMGPLWQTLIFLGGIIPAILAITGLVMWWRSRGWKKALARRRREKALQPAE
;
A
#
# COMPACT_ATOMS: atom_id res chain seq x y z
N MET A 1 -36.00 -14.60 -30.49
CA MET A 1 -35.96 -13.30 -29.77
C MET A 1 -34.88 -13.26 -28.65
N ALA A 2 -34.75 -14.26 -27.79
CA ALA A 2 -33.76 -14.26 -26.71
C ALA A 2 -32.28 -14.10 -27.15
N GLN A 3 -31.88 -14.78 -28.25
CA GLN A 3 -30.48 -14.74 -28.71
C GLN A 3 -30.06 -13.37 -29.26
N SER A 4 -30.98 -12.63 -29.92
CA SER A 4 -30.72 -11.25 -30.37
C SER A 4 -30.54 -10.27 -29.22
N THR A 5 -31.28 -10.46 -28.11
CA THR A 5 -31.17 -9.63 -26.91
C THR A 5 -29.83 -9.85 -26.19
N VAL A 6 -29.39 -11.11 -26.04
CA VAL A 6 -28.08 -11.44 -25.44
C VAL A 6 -26.94 -10.84 -26.26
N LEU A 7 -26.97 -10.89 -27.57
CA LEU A 7 -25.98 -10.30 -28.45
C LEU A 7 -25.91 -8.77 -28.33
N ARG A 8 -27.08 -8.10 -28.24
CA ARG A 8 -27.14 -6.64 -28.02
C ARG A 8 -26.56 -6.24 -26.68
N LEU A 9 -26.96 -6.92 -25.58
CA LEU A 9 -26.41 -6.69 -24.26
C LEU A 9 -24.88 -6.85 -24.23
N ARG A 10 -24.36 -7.91 -24.87
CA ARG A 10 -22.94 -8.15 -24.96
C ARG A 10 -22.19 -7.04 -25.72
N ALA A 11 -22.75 -6.51 -26.77
CA ALA A 11 -22.21 -5.39 -27.53
C ALA A 11 -22.15 -4.11 -26.67
N THR A 12 -23.17 -3.87 -25.85
CA THR A 12 -23.20 -2.76 -24.90
C THR A 12 -22.11 -2.93 -23.83
N TRP A 13 -22.04 -4.08 -23.18
CA TRP A 13 -21.02 -4.36 -22.16
C TRP A 13 -19.59 -4.33 -22.72
N LEU A 14 -19.38 -4.78 -23.94
CA LEU A 14 -18.10 -4.63 -24.64
C LEU A 14 -17.73 -3.14 -24.82
N THR A 15 -18.72 -2.33 -25.15
CA THR A 15 -18.50 -0.89 -25.30
C THR A 15 -18.16 -0.23 -23.96
N VAL A 16 -18.89 -0.57 -22.90
CA VAL A 16 -18.63 -0.10 -21.53
C VAL A 16 -17.22 -0.52 -21.08
N HIS A 17 -16.90 -1.81 -21.13
CA HIS A 17 -15.59 -2.36 -20.75
C HIS A 17 -14.44 -1.69 -21.51
N LYS A 18 -14.59 -1.54 -22.82
CA LYS A 18 -13.60 -0.88 -23.67
C LYS A 18 -13.35 0.57 -23.25
N TRP A 19 -14.40 1.36 -23.02
CA TRP A 19 -14.24 2.77 -22.68
C TRP A 19 -13.70 2.95 -21.26
N ILE A 20 -14.17 2.16 -20.30
CA ILE A 20 -13.57 2.11 -18.97
C ILE A 20 -12.06 1.80 -19.08
N GLY A 21 -11.69 0.73 -19.79
CA GLY A 21 -10.30 0.33 -19.97
C GLY A 21 -9.43 1.40 -20.62
N ILE A 22 -9.92 2.10 -21.65
CA ILE A 22 -9.18 3.17 -22.33
C ILE A 22 -9.00 4.38 -21.42
N CYS A 23 -10.07 4.83 -20.74
CA CYS A 23 -10.01 5.99 -19.84
C CYS A 23 -9.14 5.73 -18.65
N LEU A 24 -9.18 4.50 -18.07
CA LEU A 24 -8.39 4.13 -16.92
C LEU A 24 -6.93 3.81 -17.25
N ALA A 25 -6.59 3.46 -18.50
CA ALA A 25 -5.27 2.94 -18.83
C ALA A 25 -4.12 3.85 -18.37
N ILE A 26 -4.27 5.17 -18.51
CA ILE A 26 -3.24 6.15 -18.10
C ILE A 26 -3.05 6.14 -16.58
N LEU A 27 -4.12 5.94 -15.82
CA LEU A 27 -4.09 5.98 -14.35
C LEU A 27 -3.73 4.62 -13.77
N ILE A 28 -4.26 3.54 -14.35
CA ILE A 28 -4.07 2.20 -13.81
C ILE A 28 -2.65 1.68 -13.96
N ILE A 29 -1.93 2.06 -15.03
CA ILE A 29 -0.56 1.62 -15.24
C ILE A 29 0.35 2.08 -14.09
N PRO A 30 0.47 3.39 -13.77
CA PRO A 30 1.30 3.83 -12.66
C PRO A 30 0.81 3.33 -11.29
N ILE A 31 -0.51 3.31 -11.04
CA ILE A 31 -1.08 2.77 -9.80
C ILE A 31 -0.72 1.29 -9.64
N SER A 32 -0.85 0.49 -10.69
CA SER A 32 -0.57 -0.94 -10.68
C SER A 32 0.91 -1.24 -10.42
N ILE A 33 1.82 -0.57 -11.13
CA ILE A 33 3.25 -0.78 -11.00
C ILE A 33 3.73 -0.39 -9.59
N THR A 34 3.31 0.78 -9.11
CA THR A 34 3.70 1.24 -7.77
C THR A 34 3.06 0.40 -6.67
N GLY A 35 1.81 -0.04 -6.83
CA GLY A 35 1.18 -0.95 -5.88
C GLY A 35 1.86 -2.31 -5.81
N ALA A 36 2.29 -2.87 -6.94
CA ALA A 36 3.07 -4.10 -6.98
C ALA A 36 4.43 -3.95 -6.30
N ALA A 37 5.13 -2.83 -6.54
CA ALA A 37 6.43 -2.54 -5.90
C ALA A 37 6.30 -2.39 -4.37
N LEU A 38 5.19 -1.84 -3.87
CA LEU A 38 4.94 -1.65 -2.45
C LEU A 38 4.61 -2.93 -1.68
N VAL A 39 4.37 -4.05 -2.36
CA VAL A 39 4.16 -5.35 -1.69
C VAL A 39 5.43 -5.81 -1.00
N TRP A 40 6.59 -5.48 -1.57
CA TRP A 40 7.91 -5.81 -1.03
C TRP A 40 8.75 -4.53 -0.86
N ASP A 41 8.17 -3.55 -0.18
CA ASP A 41 8.77 -2.23 0.04
C ASP A 41 10.10 -2.32 0.82
N GLU A 42 10.24 -3.24 1.78
CA GLU A 42 11.50 -3.49 2.48
C GLU A 42 12.58 -4.02 1.54
N TRP A 43 12.27 -5.01 0.72
CA TRP A 43 13.23 -5.52 -0.27
C TRP A 43 13.63 -4.42 -1.27
N VAL A 44 12.65 -3.62 -1.72
CA VAL A 44 12.92 -2.49 -2.62
C VAL A 44 13.79 -1.44 -1.92
N ASP A 45 13.51 -1.11 -0.64
CA ASP A 45 14.33 -0.18 0.12
C ASP A 45 15.77 -0.69 0.29
N GLN A 46 15.93 -1.98 0.57
CA GLN A 46 17.23 -2.64 0.68
C GLN A 46 18.06 -2.54 -0.60
N GLN A 47 17.42 -2.71 -1.78
CA GLN A 47 18.11 -2.56 -3.06
C GLN A 47 18.48 -1.11 -3.36
N LEU A 48 17.69 -0.15 -2.92
CA LEU A 48 17.89 1.27 -3.17
C LEU A 48 18.83 1.93 -2.16
N ASN A 49 18.85 1.43 -0.93
CA ASN A 49 19.59 2.00 0.20
C ASN A 49 20.36 0.90 0.95
N PRO A 50 21.25 0.15 0.29
CA PRO A 50 21.93 -0.99 0.91
C PRO A 50 22.73 -0.62 2.17
N GLN A 51 23.19 0.63 2.28
CA GLN A 51 23.89 1.13 3.46
C GLN A 51 23.06 1.07 4.75
N ARG A 52 21.71 1.09 4.67
CA ARG A 52 20.80 0.97 5.83
C ARG A 52 20.81 -0.42 6.44
N TYR A 53 21.21 -1.40 5.64
CA TYR A 53 21.16 -2.82 5.96
C TYR A 53 22.56 -3.44 6.09
N ASP A 54 23.61 -2.60 6.06
CA ASP A 54 24.99 -3.02 6.33
C ASP A 54 25.24 -3.15 7.84
N VAL A 55 24.59 -4.12 8.44
CA VAL A 55 24.64 -4.39 9.88
C VAL A 55 25.80 -5.33 10.23
N SER A 56 26.45 -5.09 11.37
CA SER A 56 27.55 -5.95 11.86
C SER A 56 27.06 -7.26 12.48
N THR A 57 25.84 -7.25 13.00
CA THR A 57 25.12 -8.41 13.55
C THR A 57 23.64 -8.09 13.56
N GLY A 58 22.79 -9.11 13.47
CA GLY A 58 21.33 -8.94 13.62
C GLY A 58 20.90 -8.80 15.08
N GLU A 59 21.73 -9.18 16.02
CA GLU A 59 21.39 -9.18 17.44
C GLU A 59 21.54 -7.78 18.06
N ALA A 60 20.46 -7.26 18.66
CA ALA A 60 20.48 -5.99 19.38
C ALA A 60 21.23 -6.13 20.70
N ARG A 61 22.41 -5.49 20.80
CA ARG A 61 23.32 -5.62 21.95
C ARG A 61 23.32 -4.42 22.87
N LEU A 62 22.76 -3.31 22.45
CA LEU A 62 22.71 -2.08 23.22
C LEU A 62 21.37 -1.94 23.95
N THR A 63 21.36 -1.13 25.01
CA THR A 63 20.12 -0.79 25.70
C THR A 63 19.30 0.22 24.88
N PRO A 64 17.98 0.32 25.12
CA PRO A 64 17.15 1.33 24.46
C PRO A 64 17.66 2.77 24.63
N GLY A 65 18.20 3.08 25.80
CA GLY A 65 18.82 4.39 26.07
C GLY A 65 20.02 4.64 25.19
N GLN A 66 20.90 3.66 25.03
CA GLN A 66 22.09 3.76 24.18
C GLN A 66 21.71 3.95 22.69
N TYR A 67 20.70 3.22 22.17
CA TYR A 67 20.20 3.46 20.81
C TYR A 67 19.58 4.85 20.67
N ALA A 68 18.81 5.30 21.68
CA ALA A 68 18.21 6.63 21.68
C ALA A 68 19.28 7.73 21.62
N ASP A 69 20.36 7.60 22.40
CA ASP A 69 21.46 8.57 22.43
C ASP A 69 22.26 8.55 21.11
N ALA A 70 22.58 7.37 20.58
CA ALA A 70 23.22 7.23 19.28
C ALA A 70 22.40 7.89 18.15
N ALA A 71 21.09 7.65 18.13
CA ALA A 71 20.21 8.21 17.12
C ALA A 71 20.09 9.74 17.20
N ARG A 72 20.11 10.32 18.41
CA ARG A 72 20.03 11.78 18.60
C ARG A 72 21.18 12.54 17.95
N THR A 73 22.31 11.91 17.70
CA THR A 73 23.45 12.54 17.01
C THR A 73 23.14 12.98 15.60
N ARG A 74 22.11 12.39 14.97
CA ARG A 74 21.69 12.66 13.60
C ARG A 74 20.30 13.26 13.49
N ALA A 75 19.56 13.32 14.58
CA ALA A 75 18.26 13.99 14.62
C ALA A 75 18.44 15.51 14.63
N GLY A 76 17.45 16.25 14.14
CA GLY A 76 17.41 17.70 14.24
C GLY A 76 17.31 18.13 15.72
N SER A 77 17.82 19.31 16.04
CA SER A 77 17.84 19.85 17.41
C SER A 77 16.45 20.01 18.04
N THR A 78 15.40 20.07 17.21
CA THR A 78 13.98 20.20 17.61
C THR A 78 13.22 18.88 17.53
N ASP A 79 13.86 17.79 17.09
CA ASP A 79 13.20 16.52 16.89
C ASP A 79 13.11 15.74 18.21
N VAL A 80 11.92 15.20 18.50
CA VAL A 80 11.64 14.38 19.68
C VAL A 80 11.51 12.93 19.27
N LEU A 81 12.20 12.03 19.99
CA LEU A 81 12.14 10.59 19.75
C LEU A 81 10.73 10.07 20.05
N ALA A 82 10.16 9.40 19.05
CA ALA A 82 8.80 8.88 19.11
C ALA A 82 8.75 7.36 19.30
N SER A 83 9.71 6.64 18.69
CA SER A 83 9.76 5.18 18.80
C SER A 83 11.12 4.63 18.39
N ILE A 84 11.42 3.43 18.92
CA ILE A 84 12.49 2.55 18.42
C ILE A 84 11.81 1.27 17.95
N ARG A 85 12.18 0.80 16.77
CA ARG A 85 11.73 -0.49 16.24
C ARG A 85 12.95 -1.38 16.02
N TYR A 86 12.84 -2.60 16.48
CA TYR A 86 13.78 -3.67 16.21
C TYR A 86 13.26 -4.48 15.02
N ASP A 87 14.16 -5.10 14.31
CA ASP A 87 13.77 -5.97 13.19
C ASP A 87 13.15 -7.27 13.72
N ASP A 88 12.02 -7.68 13.15
CA ASP A 88 11.27 -8.84 13.63
C ASP A 88 12.01 -10.15 13.34
N ASP A 89 12.75 -10.22 12.22
CA ASP A 89 13.54 -11.38 11.81
C ASP A 89 14.94 -11.40 12.47
N GLY A 90 15.35 -10.31 13.12
CA GLY A 90 16.63 -10.18 13.80
C GLY A 90 17.84 -9.99 12.90
N ASP A 91 17.63 -9.74 11.61
CA ASP A 91 18.70 -9.58 10.60
C ASP A 91 18.88 -8.14 10.12
N GLY A 92 18.00 -7.23 10.52
CA GLY A 92 17.95 -5.86 10.05
C GLY A 92 18.40 -4.82 11.07
N PRO A 93 18.40 -3.53 10.69
CA PRO A 93 18.80 -2.42 11.52
C PRO A 93 17.79 -2.10 12.62
N VAL A 94 18.25 -1.47 13.70
CA VAL A 94 17.38 -0.80 14.66
C VAL A 94 16.98 0.56 14.10
N ILE A 95 15.68 0.88 14.09
CA ILE A 95 15.17 2.12 13.51
C ILE A 95 14.61 3.02 14.60
N ALA A 96 15.25 4.15 14.82
CA ALA A 96 14.77 5.21 15.71
C ALA A 96 13.99 6.26 14.90
N SER A 97 12.73 6.51 15.27
CA SER A 97 11.86 7.49 14.58
C SER A 97 11.68 8.73 15.44
N PHE A 98 12.03 9.87 14.91
CA PHE A 98 11.84 11.19 15.52
C PHE A 98 10.66 11.91 14.88
N THR A 99 9.99 12.73 15.67
CA THR A 99 8.94 13.63 15.22
C THR A 99 9.35 15.06 15.50
N GLN A 100 9.22 15.94 14.53
CA GLN A 100 9.54 17.35 14.71
C GLN A 100 8.62 17.98 15.76
N ALA A 101 9.21 18.63 16.75
CA ALA A 101 8.46 19.37 17.77
C ALA A 101 7.64 20.48 17.12
N ARG A 102 6.43 20.73 17.62
CA ARG A 102 5.61 21.85 17.13
C ARG A 102 6.31 23.16 17.49
N GLN A 103 6.74 23.91 16.51
CA GLN A 103 7.22 25.28 16.71
C GLN A 103 6.02 26.22 16.78
N GLY A 104 5.71 26.74 18.00
CA GLY A 104 4.88 27.91 18.24
C GLY A 104 3.38 27.74 18.10
N ASP A 105 2.65 28.72 18.66
CA ASP A 105 1.19 28.88 18.71
C ASP A 105 0.49 29.11 17.34
N GLY A 106 1.18 28.87 16.23
CA GLY A 106 0.70 29.06 14.87
C GLY A 106 -0.07 27.88 14.28
N ALA A 107 -0.50 26.89 15.08
CA ALA A 107 -1.25 25.73 14.62
C ALA A 107 -2.73 26.02 14.27
N ARG A 108 -3.01 27.08 13.53
CA ARG A 108 -4.23 27.14 12.69
C ARG A 108 -3.95 26.21 11.52
N GLY A 109 -4.67 25.08 11.48
CA GLY A 109 -4.61 24.14 10.40
C GLY A 109 -4.77 24.86 9.05
N GLY A 110 -3.65 25.08 8.39
CA GLY A 110 -3.68 25.35 6.97
C GLY A 110 -4.25 24.12 6.28
N GLU A 111 -5.07 24.32 5.27
CA GLU A 111 -5.76 23.30 4.46
C GLU A 111 -4.82 22.30 3.76
N GLY A 112 -3.58 22.19 4.20
CA GLY A 112 -2.55 21.27 3.75
C GLY A 112 -1.92 20.41 4.85
N GLY A 113 -2.58 20.22 6.02
CA GLY A 113 -2.06 19.49 7.17
C GLY A 113 -1.70 18.04 6.87
N GLY A 114 -0.54 17.84 6.26
CA GLY A 114 0.11 16.53 6.17
C GLY A 114 0.49 15.99 7.56
N PRO A 115 0.73 14.69 7.72
CA PRO A 115 1.25 14.14 8.96
C PRO A 115 2.57 14.85 9.32
N PRO A 116 2.88 14.98 10.62
CA PRO A 116 4.12 15.62 11.06
C PRO A 116 5.31 14.95 10.38
N GLN A 117 6.29 15.74 9.97
CA GLN A 117 7.53 15.20 9.41
C GLN A 117 8.22 14.34 10.46
N ARG A 118 8.59 13.16 10.05
CA ARG A 118 9.36 12.23 10.88
C ARG A 118 10.72 12.01 10.23
N THR A 119 11.74 11.92 11.06
CA THR A 119 13.09 11.52 10.66
C THR A 119 13.34 10.12 11.20
N ASN A 120 13.69 9.19 10.34
CA ASN A 120 14.12 7.86 10.72
C ASN A 120 15.64 7.81 10.71
N VAL A 121 16.22 7.21 11.73
CA VAL A 121 17.65 6.96 11.87
C VAL A 121 17.85 5.45 11.95
N TRP A 122 18.60 4.89 11.01
CA TRP A 122 18.95 3.46 10.98
C TRP A 122 20.25 3.25 11.74
N LEU A 123 20.26 2.31 12.65
CA LEU A 123 21.36 2.02 13.55
C LEU A 123 21.81 0.56 13.41
N ASP A 124 23.09 0.33 13.44
CA ASP A 124 23.66 -1.01 13.55
C ASP A 124 23.31 -1.64 14.91
N PRO A 125 22.67 -2.81 14.93
CA PRO A 125 22.23 -3.45 16.18
C PRO A 125 23.38 -3.77 17.16
N GLY A 126 24.54 -4.14 16.62
CA GLY A 126 25.68 -4.53 17.43
C GLY A 126 26.43 -3.38 18.09
N SER A 127 26.56 -2.25 17.39
CA SER A 127 27.42 -1.14 17.80
C SER A 127 26.69 0.19 18.04
N GLY A 128 25.44 0.32 17.58
CA GLY A 128 24.72 1.60 17.60
C GLY A 128 25.24 2.62 16.56
N ARG A 129 26.16 2.22 15.67
CA ARG A 129 26.65 3.08 14.60
C ARG A 129 25.49 3.53 13.72
N VAL A 130 25.39 4.82 13.44
CA VAL A 130 24.39 5.33 12.50
C VAL A 130 24.74 4.90 11.06
N LEU A 131 23.84 4.14 10.45
CA LEU A 131 23.95 3.65 9.09
C LEU A 131 23.42 4.66 8.07
N ASP A 132 22.24 5.25 8.37
CA ASP A 132 21.60 6.28 7.55
C ASP A 132 20.63 7.12 8.39
N ALA A 133 20.25 8.28 7.86
CA ALA A 133 19.19 9.11 8.42
C ALA A 133 18.40 9.77 7.29
N ALA A 134 17.09 9.58 7.28
CA ALA A 134 16.22 10.12 6.23
C ALA A 134 14.84 10.51 6.76
N GLY A 135 14.26 11.53 6.15
CA GLY A 135 12.89 11.92 6.44
C GLY A 135 11.89 10.85 5.97
N SER A 136 10.87 10.56 6.78
CA SER A 136 9.81 9.59 6.43
C SER A 136 8.97 10.00 5.19
N ASN A 137 9.07 11.27 4.78
CA ASN A 137 8.42 11.82 3.58
C ASN A 137 9.36 11.89 2.36
N SER A 138 10.56 11.33 2.46
CA SER A 138 11.58 11.29 1.41
C SER A 138 11.74 9.88 0.84
N GLY A 139 12.45 9.79 -0.29
CA GLY A 139 12.80 8.52 -0.92
C GLY A 139 11.76 8.00 -1.90
N LEU A 140 12.17 7.02 -2.70
CA LEU A 140 11.38 6.47 -3.81
C LEU A 140 10.14 5.70 -3.30
N ILE A 141 10.27 4.98 -2.19
CA ILE A 141 9.13 4.27 -1.56
C ILE A 141 8.00 5.24 -1.21
N ARG A 142 8.34 6.44 -0.70
CA ARG A 142 7.33 7.47 -0.42
C ARG A 142 6.66 7.99 -1.69
N ILE A 143 7.42 8.15 -2.76
CA ILE A 143 6.88 8.52 -4.08
C ILE A 143 5.89 7.43 -4.54
N PHE A 144 6.25 6.15 -4.43
CA PHE A 144 5.36 5.04 -4.77
C PHE A 144 4.08 5.05 -3.94
N HIS A 145 4.15 5.26 -2.63
CA HIS A 145 2.96 5.39 -1.77
C HIS A 145 2.07 6.55 -2.20
N ASN A 146 2.65 7.72 -2.48
CA ASN A 146 1.89 8.90 -2.89
C ASN A 146 1.29 8.71 -4.29
N LEU A 147 2.02 8.12 -5.21
CA LEU A 147 1.52 7.85 -6.55
C LEU A 147 0.41 6.80 -6.53
N HIS A 148 0.59 5.71 -5.78
CA HIS A 148 -0.41 4.65 -5.64
C HIS A 148 -1.67 5.13 -4.90
N GLY A 149 -1.51 5.84 -3.79
CA GLY A 149 -2.62 6.20 -2.90
C GLY A 149 -3.33 7.51 -3.26
N SER A 150 -2.68 8.41 -4.04
CA SER A 150 -3.22 9.75 -4.33
C SER A 150 -2.78 10.34 -5.67
N LEU A 151 -2.10 9.58 -6.54
CA LEU A 151 -1.57 10.07 -7.81
C LEU A 151 -0.73 11.36 -7.67
N MET A 152 -0.13 11.56 -6.50
CA MET A 152 0.58 12.79 -6.11
C MET A 152 -0.26 14.08 -6.18
N VAL A 153 -1.60 13.96 -6.25
CA VAL A 153 -2.53 15.09 -6.29
C VAL A 153 -3.00 15.42 -4.87
N PRO A 154 -2.66 16.60 -4.31
CA PRO A 154 -3.11 17.00 -2.98
C PRO A 154 -4.64 17.13 -2.91
N GLY A 155 -5.23 16.81 -1.76
CA GLY A 155 -6.66 16.93 -1.48
C GLY A 155 -7.54 15.93 -2.21
N TRP A 156 -7.57 15.94 -3.53
CA TRP A 156 -8.47 15.11 -4.35
C TRP A 156 -7.93 13.76 -4.80
N GLY A 157 -6.61 13.57 -4.75
CA GLY A 157 -5.97 12.39 -5.33
C GLY A 157 -6.50 11.07 -4.80
N ARG A 158 -6.73 10.96 -3.50
CA ARG A 158 -7.31 9.75 -2.88
C ARG A 158 -8.72 9.46 -3.40
N THR A 159 -9.53 10.48 -3.61
CA THR A 159 -10.87 10.34 -4.18
C THR A 159 -10.80 9.84 -5.63
N ILE A 160 -9.86 10.37 -6.43
CA ILE A 160 -9.62 9.91 -7.80
C ILE A 160 -9.23 8.42 -7.80
N VAL A 161 -8.27 8.02 -6.97
CA VAL A 161 -7.85 6.61 -6.84
C VAL A 161 -9.02 5.73 -6.40
N GLY A 162 -9.87 6.20 -5.49
CA GLY A 162 -11.09 5.50 -5.09
C GLY A 162 -12.04 5.24 -6.28
N TRP A 163 -12.27 6.24 -7.12
CA TRP A 163 -13.07 6.10 -8.34
C TRP A 163 -12.42 5.18 -9.39
N VAL A 164 -11.09 5.20 -9.51
CA VAL A 164 -10.36 4.21 -10.32
C VAL A 164 -10.66 2.80 -9.82
N GLY A 165 -10.67 2.58 -8.49
CA GLY A 165 -11.06 1.31 -7.89
C GLY A 165 -12.50 0.89 -8.25
N VAL A 166 -13.48 1.80 -8.18
CA VAL A 166 -14.88 1.54 -8.58
C VAL A 166 -14.96 1.11 -10.03
N PHE A 167 -14.38 1.88 -10.95
CA PHE A 167 -14.46 1.55 -12.38
C PHE A 167 -13.66 0.29 -12.72
N MET A 168 -12.56 0.02 -12.04
CA MET A 168 -11.81 -1.23 -12.21
C MET A 168 -12.63 -2.43 -11.72
N PHE A 169 -13.34 -2.32 -10.60
CA PHE A 169 -14.24 -3.37 -10.13
C PHE A 169 -15.37 -3.64 -11.14
N ILE A 170 -15.98 -2.59 -11.67
CA ILE A 170 -16.97 -2.72 -12.77
C ILE A 170 -16.34 -3.37 -14.01
N SER A 171 -15.08 -3.02 -14.31
CA SER A 171 -14.34 -3.64 -15.42
C SER A 171 -14.13 -5.14 -15.21
N CYS A 172 -13.88 -5.58 -13.98
CA CYS A 172 -13.81 -7.01 -13.63
C CYS A 172 -15.16 -7.71 -13.89
N LEU A 173 -16.27 -7.13 -13.44
CA LEU A 173 -17.61 -7.71 -13.66
C LEU A 173 -17.98 -7.79 -15.14
N THR A 174 -17.70 -6.74 -15.89
CA THR A 174 -17.94 -6.75 -17.34
C THR A 174 -16.99 -7.69 -18.07
N GLY A 175 -15.74 -7.80 -17.62
CA GLY A 175 -14.73 -8.69 -18.16
C GLY A 175 -15.12 -10.16 -18.07
N ILE A 176 -15.60 -10.64 -16.90
CA ILE A 176 -16.06 -12.03 -16.76
C ILE A 176 -17.28 -12.32 -17.62
N TRP A 177 -18.23 -11.37 -17.72
CA TRP A 177 -19.38 -11.50 -18.61
C TRP A 177 -18.96 -11.64 -20.07
N LEU A 178 -18.00 -10.86 -20.53
CA LEU A 178 -17.47 -10.90 -21.89
C LEU A 178 -16.63 -12.15 -22.16
N TRP A 179 -15.93 -12.65 -21.13
CA TRP A 179 -15.13 -13.86 -21.21
C TRP A 179 -16.01 -15.11 -21.37
N TRP A 180 -17.20 -15.13 -20.75
CA TRP A 180 -18.10 -16.28 -20.75
C TRP A 180 -18.51 -16.65 -22.20
N PRO A 181 -18.38 -17.93 -22.62
CA PRO A 181 -18.77 -18.35 -23.96
C PRO A 181 -20.31 -18.32 -24.16
N ILE A 182 -20.80 -17.70 -25.24
CA ILE A 182 -22.22 -17.61 -25.54
C ILE A 182 -22.81 -18.97 -25.93
N GLY A 183 -21.98 -19.86 -26.43
CA GLY A 183 -22.41 -21.20 -26.83
C GLY A 183 -21.31 -22.22 -26.70
N GLY A 184 -21.68 -23.47 -26.41
CA GLY A 184 -20.74 -24.56 -26.21
C GLY A 184 -20.18 -24.67 -24.81
N SER A 185 -19.12 -25.49 -24.63
CA SER A 185 -18.53 -25.83 -23.34
C SER A 185 -17.76 -24.67 -22.75
N PHE A 186 -17.83 -24.50 -21.43
CA PHE A 186 -17.00 -23.59 -20.60
C PHE A 186 -15.50 -23.73 -20.92
N ARG A 187 -15.03 -24.93 -21.23
CA ARG A 187 -13.64 -25.20 -21.64
C ARG A 187 -13.18 -24.40 -22.85
N ARG A 188 -14.09 -23.90 -23.70
CA ARG A 188 -13.76 -23.00 -24.82
C ARG A 188 -13.18 -21.66 -24.35
N GLY A 189 -13.54 -21.22 -23.14
CA GLY A 189 -12.98 -20.01 -22.51
C GLY A 189 -11.46 -20.06 -22.36
N PHE A 190 -10.91 -21.24 -22.11
CA PHE A 190 -9.47 -21.45 -21.85
C PHE A 190 -8.65 -21.78 -23.09
N ARG A 191 -9.26 -21.82 -24.27
CA ARG A 191 -8.52 -22.12 -25.50
C ARG A 191 -7.58 -20.97 -25.87
N TRP A 192 -6.28 -21.26 -25.95
CA TRP A 192 -5.31 -20.40 -26.64
C TRP A 192 -5.73 -20.29 -28.12
N LYS A 193 -5.51 -19.14 -28.75
CA LYS A 193 -5.98 -18.83 -30.12
C LYS A 193 -7.52 -18.74 -30.28
N ARG A 194 -8.23 -18.42 -29.20
CA ARG A 194 -9.66 -18.08 -29.30
C ARG A 194 -9.90 -16.80 -30.10
N GLN A 195 -8.95 -15.88 -30.06
CA GLN A 195 -8.98 -14.59 -30.72
C GLN A 195 -7.98 -14.56 -31.89
N ASN A 196 -8.22 -13.65 -32.85
CA ASN A 196 -7.39 -13.53 -34.07
C ASN A 196 -6.02 -12.85 -33.82
N SER A 197 -5.74 -12.34 -32.64
CA SER A 197 -4.46 -11.71 -32.31
C SER A 197 -3.91 -12.18 -30.98
N THR A 198 -2.57 -12.23 -30.87
CA THR A 198 -1.86 -12.61 -29.65
C THR A 198 -2.25 -11.72 -28.46
N ASN A 199 -2.31 -10.39 -28.66
CA ASN A 199 -2.70 -9.45 -27.61
C ASN A 199 -4.11 -9.73 -27.08
N ALA A 200 -5.07 -10.07 -27.96
CA ALA A 200 -6.42 -10.40 -27.54
C ALA A 200 -6.48 -11.74 -26.80
N ASN A 201 -5.65 -12.72 -27.17
CA ASN A 201 -5.55 -13.99 -26.45
C ASN A 201 -4.91 -13.81 -25.06
N ILE A 202 -3.85 -13.02 -24.97
CA ILE A 202 -3.21 -12.67 -23.68
C ILE A 202 -4.23 -11.97 -22.79
N HIS A 203 -4.85 -10.88 -23.26
CA HIS A 203 -5.84 -10.11 -22.51
C HIS A 203 -6.99 -10.99 -22.02
N HIS A 204 -7.50 -11.86 -22.86
CA HIS A 204 -8.62 -12.74 -22.56
C HIS A 204 -8.27 -13.82 -21.52
N LEU A 205 -7.12 -14.49 -21.68
CA LEU A 205 -6.70 -15.59 -20.82
C LEU A 205 -6.17 -15.08 -19.47
N VAL A 206 -5.26 -14.11 -19.53
CA VAL A 206 -4.66 -13.52 -18.33
C VAL A 206 -5.72 -12.75 -17.53
N GLY A 207 -6.63 -12.04 -18.22
CA GLY A 207 -7.74 -11.34 -17.60
C GLY A 207 -8.66 -12.25 -16.78
N PHE A 208 -8.87 -13.51 -17.24
CA PHE A 208 -9.63 -14.48 -16.45
C PHE A 208 -8.92 -14.86 -15.16
N TRP A 209 -7.62 -15.21 -15.25
CA TRP A 209 -6.88 -15.69 -14.08
C TRP A 209 -6.65 -14.59 -13.02
N VAL A 210 -6.46 -13.34 -13.45
CA VAL A 210 -6.27 -12.22 -12.52
C VAL A 210 -7.59 -11.64 -12.00
N LEU A 211 -8.72 -12.05 -12.57
CA LEU A 211 -10.04 -11.48 -12.28
C LEU A 211 -10.33 -11.41 -10.78
N LEU A 212 -10.16 -12.53 -10.08
CA LEU A 212 -10.49 -12.61 -8.66
C LEU A 212 -9.57 -11.77 -7.78
N PRO A 213 -8.23 -11.90 -7.89
CA PRO A 213 -7.30 -11.00 -7.18
C PRO A 213 -7.53 -9.53 -7.51
N LEU A 214 -7.73 -9.19 -8.79
CA LEU A 214 -7.95 -7.81 -9.21
C LEU A 214 -9.27 -7.23 -8.69
N ALA A 215 -10.34 -8.01 -8.70
CA ALA A 215 -11.63 -7.60 -8.13
C ALA A 215 -11.50 -7.34 -6.62
N MET A 216 -10.79 -8.21 -5.90
CA MET A 216 -10.50 -8.05 -4.48
C MET A 216 -9.67 -6.78 -4.21
N LEU A 217 -8.56 -6.58 -4.94
CA LEU A 217 -7.72 -5.39 -4.80
C LEU A 217 -8.47 -4.10 -5.14
N SER A 218 -9.31 -4.13 -6.17
CA SER A 218 -10.15 -2.98 -6.56
C SER A 218 -11.18 -2.67 -5.48
N PHE A 219 -11.84 -3.69 -4.92
CA PHE A 219 -12.82 -3.53 -3.86
C PHE A 219 -12.17 -3.04 -2.56
N THR A 220 -11.08 -3.65 -2.13
CA THR A 220 -10.38 -3.22 -0.91
C THR A 220 -9.76 -1.82 -1.07
N GLY A 221 -9.26 -1.47 -2.25
CA GLY A 221 -8.75 -0.14 -2.57
C GLY A 221 -9.83 0.94 -2.50
N LEU A 222 -11.01 0.69 -3.08
CA LEU A 222 -12.14 1.63 -2.97
C LEU A 222 -12.62 1.76 -1.53
N TRP A 223 -12.66 0.65 -0.77
CA TRP A 223 -13.02 0.67 0.66
C TRP A 223 -12.07 1.56 1.47
N ILE A 224 -10.77 1.40 1.26
CA ILE A 224 -9.74 2.20 1.93
C ILE A 224 -9.85 3.68 1.52
N SER A 225 -10.20 3.95 0.27
CA SER A 225 -10.27 5.32 -0.27
C SER A 225 -11.50 6.10 0.20
N PHE A 226 -12.62 5.42 0.49
CA PHE A 226 -13.87 6.03 0.93
C PHE A 226 -14.28 5.62 2.36
N PRO A 227 -13.48 5.93 3.40
CA PRO A 227 -13.76 5.52 4.78
C PRO A 227 -15.09 6.06 5.30
N GLY A 228 -15.53 7.24 4.86
CA GLY A 228 -16.82 7.83 5.23
C GLY A 228 -18.04 7.07 4.72
N VAL A 229 -17.90 6.32 3.62
CA VAL A 229 -18.98 5.50 3.04
C VAL A 229 -19.06 4.14 3.73
N PHE A 230 -17.91 3.54 4.05
CA PHE A 230 -17.83 2.17 4.56
C PHE A 230 -17.64 2.08 6.09
N GLY A 231 -17.85 3.18 6.82
CA GLY A 231 -17.88 3.17 8.28
C GLY A 231 -16.52 3.01 8.97
N GLY A 232 -15.42 3.18 8.26
CA GLY A 232 -14.05 2.96 8.78
C GLY A 232 -13.29 4.23 9.16
N GLY A 233 -13.90 5.41 9.09
CA GLY A 233 -13.23 6.67 9.40
C GLY A 233 -13.75 7.32 10.68
N PRO A 234 -12.91 8.03 11.44
CA PRO A 234 -13.39 8.85 12.54
C PRO A 234 -14.40 9.87 12.01
N GLN A 235 -15.60 9.88 12.60
CA GLN A 235 -16.63 10.88 12.32
C GLN A 235 -16.27 12.15 13.09
N GLY A 236 -15.80 13.16 12.39
CA GLY A 236 -15.44 14.46 12.98
C GLY A 236 -14.04 14.95 12.60
N PRO A 237 -13.66 16.14 13.03
CA PRO A 237 -12.32 16.67 12.85
C PRO A 237 -11.31 15.71 13.47
N ARG A 238 -10.30 15.29 12.71
CA ARG A 238 -9.23 14.44 13.25
C ARG A 238 -8.56 15.19 14.40
N PRO A 239 -8.50 14.59 15.61
CA PRO A 239 -7.76 15.20 16.69
C PRO A 239 -6.30 15.40 16.21
N ALA A 240 -5.70 16.51 16.59
CA ALA A 240 -4.29 16.72 16.31
C ALA A 240 -3.47 15.50 16.76
N PRO A 241 -2.44 15.06 16.01
CA PRO A 241 -1.63 13.91 16.41
C PRO A 241 -1.01 14.14 17.81
N ALA A 242 -1.02 13.10 18.64
CA ALA A 242 -0.31 13.13 19.92
C ALA A 242 1.18 13.35 19.67
N MET A 243 1.82 14.18 20.51
CA MET A 243 3.24 14.49 20.39
C MET A 243 4.03 13.73 21.44
N PRO A 244 5.18 13.12 21.07
CA PRO A 244 6.05 12.50 22.07
C PRO A 244 6.52 13.54 23.09
N LEU A 245 6.67 13.10 24.34
CA LEU A 245 7.22 13.95 25.40
C LEU A 245 8.72 14.18 25.14
N ALA A 246 9.14 15.43 25.13
CA ALA A 246 10.57 15.78 24.99
C ALA A 246 11.39 15.32 26.18
N GLN A 247 10.79 15.29 27.36
CA GLN A 247 11.39 14.80 28.61
C GLN A 247 10.42 13.80 29.26
N THR A 248 10.95 12.63 29.61
CA THR A 248 10.25 11.58 30.33
C THR A 248 10.78 11.48 31.75
N ARG A 249 9.97 11.01 32.71
CA ARG A 249 10.41 10.81 34.10
C ARG A 249 11.25 9.55 34.25
N LEU A 250 10.87 8.49 33.53
CA LEU A 250 11.67 7.26 33.47
C LEU A 250 12.60 7.33 32.27
N SER A 251 13.81 6.77 32.44
CA SER A 251 14.67 6.48 31.30
C SER A 251 14.08 5.32 30.51
N PRO A 252 14.38 5.19 29.18
CA PRO A 252 13.94 4.06 28.38
C PRO A 252 14.30 2.70 29.00
N ASP A 253 15.49 2.62 29.63
CA ASP A 253 16.00 1.40 30.23
C ASP A 253 15.27 1.07 31.56
N ALA A 254 14.96 2.07 32.39
CA ALA A 254 14.16 1.89 33.60
C ALA A 254 12.71 1.46 33.25
N ALA A 255 12.12 2.04 32.21
CA ALA A 255 10.80 1.68 31.77
C ALA A 255 10.77 0.25 31.19
N LEU A 256 11.80 -0.16 30.41
CA LEU A 256 11.94 -1.53 29.93
C LEU A 256 12.11 -2.53 31.08
N ALA A 257 12.95 -2.20 32.09
CA ALA A 257 13.14 -3.05 33.27
C ALA A 257 11.80 -3.31 34.00
N ALA A 258 10.93 -2.29 34.09
CA ALA A 258 9.60 -2.43 34.69
C ALA A 258 8.66 -3.34 33.83
N ALA A 259 8.78 -3.28 32.51
CA ALA A 259 7.97 -4.11 31.60
C ALA A 259 8.42 -5.58 31.53
N GLN A 260 9.73 -5.83 31.68
CA GLN A 260 10.37 -7.12 31.44
C GLN A 260 9.75 -8.32 32.19
N PRO A 261 9.34 -8.21 33.48
CA PRO A 261 8.71 -9.34 34.17
C PRO A 261 7.41 -9.83 33.54
N LEU A 262 6.73 -8.96 32.79
CA LEU A 262 5.47 -9.29 32.12
C LEU A 262 5.65 -9.80 30.69
N SER A 263 6.85 -9.68 30.11
CA SER A 263 7.14 -10.05 28.72
C SER A 263 7.17 -11.55 28.45
N ARG A 264 7.24 -12.37 29.53
CA ARG A 264 7.34 -13.86 29.42
C ARG A 264 8.49 -14.34 28.53
N ASN A 265 9.60 -13.61 28.52
CA ASN A 265 10.77 -13.84 27.68
C ASN A 265 10.51 -13.71 26.17
N ALA A 266 9.42 -13.05 25.77
CA ALA A 266 9.18 -12.74 24.37
C ALA A 266 10.18 -11.69 23.86
N GLN A 267 10.53 -11.75 22.57
CA GLN A 267 11.46 -10.81 21.96
C GLN A 267 10.82 -9.41 21.86
N LEU A 268 11.58 -8.38 22.23
CA LEU A 268 11.17 -6.99 22.10
C LEU A 268 11.26 -6.57 20.63
N THR A 269 10.14 -6.14 20.05
CA THR A 269 10.06 -5.70 18.64
C THR A 269 9.91 -4.19 18.51
N GLY A 270 9.51 -3.48 19.57
CA GLY A 270 9.38 -2.04 19.49
C GLY A 270 9.14 -1.34 20.81
N ILE A 271 9.50 -0.07 20.85
CA ILE A 271 9.29 0.84 21.99
C ILE A 271 8.63 2.10 21.45
N THR A 272 7.50 2.50 22.02
CA THR A 272 6.85 3.78 21.73
C THR A 272 6.97 4.69 22.94
N TRP A 273 7.40 5.92 22.69
CA TRP A 273 7.59 6.94 23.72
C TRP A 273 6.27 7.46 24.27
N PRO A 274 6.22 7.88 25.56
CA PRO A 274 5.08 8.58 26.12
C PRO A 274 4.72 9.82 25.31
N THR A 275 3.43 10.15 25.27
CA THR A 275 2.95 11.31 24.55
C THR A 275 2.19 12.25 25.48
N ASP A 276 1.91 13.49 25.00
CA ASP A 276 1.10 14.49 25.69
C ASP A 276 -0.33 14.02 26.03
N ARG A 277 -0.82 12.96 25.35
CA ARG A 277 -2.16 12.39 25.55
C ARG A 277 -2.18 11.04 26.26
N ALA A 278 -1.07 10.31 26.16
CA ALA A 278 -0.89 9.01 26.79
C ALA A 278 0.53 8.98 27.39
N PRO A 279 0.68 9.36 28.67
CA PRO A 279 2.00 9.42 29.33
C PRO A 279 2.47 8.01 29.73
N GLU A 280 2.51 7.12 28.79
CA GLU A 280 2.85 5.71 28.94
C GLU A 280 3.86 5.28 27.88
N TRP A 281 4.90 4.60 28.32
CA TRP A 281 5.77 3.80 27.49
C TRP A 281 5.02 2.57 26.99
N ARG A 282 5.20 2.19 25.74
CA ARG A 282 4.62 0.95 25.20
C ARG A 282 5.73 0.10 24.62
N PHE A 283 5.81 -1.11 25.11
CA PHE A 283 6.78 -2.12 24.70
C PHE A 283 6.04 -3.22 23.95
N ALA A 284 6.33 -3.34 22.65
CA ALA A 284 5.78 -4.38 21.81
C ALA A 284 6.67 -5.62 21.88
N TYR A 285 6.07 -6.78 22.08
CA TYR A 285 6.75 -8.07 22.12
C TYR A 285 6.15 -9.04 21.11
N GLU A 286 7.01 -9.83 20.49
CA GLU A 286 6.58 -10.81 19.50
C GLU A 286 5.60 -11.83 20.12
N GLY A 287 4.43 -11.98 19.51
CA GLY A 287 3.40 -12.93 19.95
C GLY A 287 2.75 -12.64 21.32
N ALA A 288 3.30 -11.71 22.13
CA ALA A 288 2.83 -11.43 23.51
C ALA A 288 1.98 -10.14 23.62
N GLY A 289 1.97 -9.29 22.58
CA GLY A 289 1.25 -8.01 22.59
C GLY A 289 2.06 -6.85 23.15
N GLU A 290 1.37 -5.77 23.59
CA GLU A 290 2.01 -4.57 24.14
C GLU A 290 1.87 -4.51 25.66
N ILE A 291 2.95 -4.16 26.34
CA ILE A 291 2.99 -3.85 27.76
C ILE A 291 3.12 -2.34 27.90
N ALA A 292 2.22 -1.71 28.64
CA ALA A 292 2.30 -0.29 28.95
C ALA A 292 2.94 -0.06 30.32
N VAL A 293 3.78 0.98 30.41
CA VAL A 293 4.43 1.43 31.67
C VAL A 293 4.15 2.91 31.83
N ASN A 294 3.50 3.28 32.90
CA ASN A 294 3.21 4.68 33.20
C ASN A 294 4.52 5.45 33.51
N ASP A 295 4.77 6.51 32.77
CA ASP A 295 6.01 7.29 32.87
C ASP A 295 6.19 7.97 34.25
N ALA A 296 5.09 8.32 34.93
CA ALA A 296 5.15 9.02 36.23
C ALA A 296 5.33 8.07 37.43
N THR A 297 4.76 6.87 37.36
CA THR A 297 4.64 5.95 38.52
C THR A 297 5.42 4.66 38.34
N GLY A 298 5.82 4.32 37.11
CA GLY A 298 6.39 3.01 36.76
C GLY A 298 5.38 1.86 36.83
N ALA A 299 4.10 2.15 37.04
CA ALA A 299 3.07 1.13 37.10
C ALA A 299 2.91 0.47 35.73
N THR A 300 2.90 -0.86 35.72
CA THR A 300 2.78 -1.67 34.52
C THR A 300 1.35 -2.12 34.30
N THR A 301 0.88 -2.06 33.07
CA THR A 301 -0.38 -2.68 32.68
C THR A 301 -0.06 -4.02 32.00
N PRO A 302 -0.67 -5.14 32.46
CA PRO A 302 -0.44 -6.45 31.84
C PRO A 302 -0.70 -6.38 30.34
N PRO A 303 -0.04 -7.25 29.54
CA PRO A 303 -0.23 -7.26 28.10
C PRO A 303 -1.72 -7.44 27.83
N GLN A 304 -2.38 -6.36 27.52
CA GLN A 304 -3.64 -6.45 26.86
C GLN A 304 -3.28 -7.05 25.50
N ARG A 305 -3.81 -8.23 25.17
CA ARG A 305 -4.00 -8.54 23.76
C ARG A 305 -4.55 -7.27 23.21
N ALA A 306 -3.74 -6.57 22.40
CA ALA A 306 -4.11 -5.25 21.98
C ALA A 306 -5.60 -5.27 21.65
N ALA A 307 -6.42 -4.78 22.58
CA ALA A 307 -7.83 -4.46 22.36
C ALA A 307 -7.76 -3.24 21.43
N GLY A 308 -7.38 -3.53 20.17
CA GLY A 308 -6.92 -2.57 19.23
C GLY A 308 -5.40 -2.46 19.11
N GLY A 309 -4.59 -3.47 19.42
CA GLY A 309 -3.33 -3.67 18.71
C GLY A 309 -3.74 -3.58 17.27
N GLN A 310 -3.40 -2.45 16.63
CA GLN A 310 -4.03 -2.09 15.36
C GLN A 310 -3.71 -3.20 14.35
N GLN A 311 -4.44 -4.31 14.49
CA GLN A 311 -4.57 -5.22 13.37
C GLN A 311 -5.06 -4.31 12.27
N ARG A 312 -4.17 -3.99 11.36
CA ARG A 312 -4.55 -3.19 10.20
C ARG A 312 -5.93 -3.69 9.77
N PRO A 313 -6.93 -2.82 9.58
CA PRO A 313 -8.28 -3.25 9.26
C PRO A 313 -8.23 -4.35 8.20
N LEU A 314 -9.01 -5.39 8.33
CA LEU A 314 -8.97 -6.58 7.46
C LEU A 314 -8.84 -6.21 5.98
N MET A 315 -9.58 -5.19 5.54
CA MET A 315 -9.51 -4.68 4.16
C MET A 315 -8.12 -4.19 3.76
N ARG A 316 -7.40 -3.58 4.70
CA ARG A 316 -6.03 -3.14 4.45
C ARG A 316 -5.06 -4.32 4.38
N ARG A 317 -5.18 -5.29 5.28
CA ARG A 317 -4.36 -6.51 5.23
C ARG A 317 -4.58 -7.31 3.94
N TRP A 318 -5.81 -7.40 3.48
CA TRP A 318 -6.12 -8.03 2.19
C TRP A 318 -5.55 -7.26 1.01
N HIS A 319 -5.46 -5.93 1.12
CA HIS A 319 -4.96 -5.07 0.07
C HIS A 319 -3.44 -5.03 0.00
N ASP A 320 -2.75 -4.91 1.12
CA ASP A 320 -1.29 -4.75 1.21
C ASP A 320 -0.52 -6.03 1.58
N GLY A 321 -1.22 -7.08 2.01
CA GLY A 321 -0.63 -8.38 2.35
C GLY A 321 0.09 -8.44 3.69
N THR A 322 0.05 -7.37 4.49
CA THR A 322 0.75 -7.31 5.77
C THR A 322 0.33 -8.44 6.71
N GLY A 323 1.29 -9.26 7.14
CA GLY A 323 1.07 -10.38 8.05
C GLY A 323 0.23 -11.54 7.47
N MET A 324 0.18 -11.69 6.13
CA MET A 324 -0.57 -12.76 5.46
C MET A 324 0.32 -13.80 4.78
N GLY A 325 1.62 -13.64 4.88
CA GLY A 325 2.61 -14.57 4.36
C GLY A 325 2.90 -14.45 2.86
N PRO A 326 3.99 -15.10 2.39
CA PRO A 326 4.55 -14.86 1.05
C PRO A 326 3.62 -15.28 -0.10
N LEU A 327 2.79 -16.30 0.10
CA LEU A 327 1.82 -16.72 -0.92
C LEU A 327 0.81 -15.62 -1.22
N TRP A 328 0.27 -14.98 -0.17
CA TRP A 328 -0.67 -13.88 -0.32
C TRP A 328 -0.01 -12.65 -0.93
N GLN A 329 1.19 -12.31 -0.48
CA GLN A 329 1.99 -11.22 -1.05
C GLN A 329 2.25 -11.43 -2.54
N THR A 330 2.62 -12.65 -2.95
CA THR A 330 2.79 -13.01 -4.37
C THR A 330 1.48 -12.82 -5.16
N LEU A 331 0.35 -13.23 -4.60
CA LEU A 331 -0.96 -13.05 -5.23
C LEU A 331 -1.31 -11.56 -5.42
N ILE A 332 -1.03 -10.73 -4.42
CA ILE A 332 -1.23 -9.27 -4.51
C ILE A 332 -0.28 -8.65 -5.53
N PHE A 333 1.00 -9.04 -5.52
CA PHE A 333 1.98 -8.57 -6.50
C PHE A 333 1.54 -8.87 -7.93
N LEU A 334 1.13 -10.10 -8.21
CA LEU A 334 0.59 -10.48 -9.53
C LEU A 334 -0.71 -9.74 -9.85
N GLY A 335 -1.61 -9.60 -8.86
CA GLY A 335 -2.83 -8.81 -8.96
C GLY A 335 -2.57 -7.31 -9.20
N GLY A 336 -1.41 -6.81 -8.79
CA GLY A 336 -0.94 -5.46 -9.04
C GLY A 336 -0.30 -5.30 -10.43
N ILE A 337 0.67 -6.14 -10.79
CA ILE A 337 1.44 -5.95 -12.04
C ILE A 337 0.64 -6.33 -13.30
N ILE A 338 -0.19 -7.36 -13.24
CA ILE A 338 -0.95 -7.85 -14.40
C ILE A 338 -1.92 -6.82 -14.96
N PRO A 339 -2.65 -5.99 -14.17
CA PRO A 339 -3.52 -4.95 -14.70
C PRO A 339 -2.81 -3.95 -15.61
N ALA A 340 -1.54 -3.64 -15.35
CA ALA A 340 -0.75 -2.80 -16.26
C ALA A 340 -0.58 -3.49 -17.63
N ILE A 341 -0.30 -4.80 -17.65
CA ILE A 341 -0.20 -5.60 -18.89
C ILE A 341 -1.54 -5.63 -19.61
N LEU A 342 -2.65 -5.81 -18.88
CA LEU A 342 -4.00 -5.80 -19.45
C LEU A 342 -4.38 -4.44 -20.02
N ALA A 343 -3.99 -3.34 -19.36
CA ALA A 343 -4.21 -1.99 -19.87
C ALA A 343 -3.43 -1.76 -21.17
N ILE A 344 -2.16 -2.14 -21.22
CA ILE A 344 -1.32 -2.03 -22.43
C ILE A 344 -1.88 -2.86 -23.57
N THR A 345 -2.20 -4.14 -23.33
CA THR A 345 -2.76 -5.01 -24.37
C THR A 345 -4.13 -4.51 -24.84
N GLY A 346 -4.96 -3.98 -23.94
CA GLY A 346 -6.24 -3.35 -24.26
C GLY A 346 -6.09 -2.13 -25.15
N LEU A 347 -5.15 -1.23 -24.87
CA LEU A 347 -4.82 -0.07 -25.70
C LEU A 347 -4.33 -0.49 -27.07
N VAL A 348 -3.44 -1.48 -27.17
CA VAL A 348 -2.94 -2.00 -28.45
C VAL A 348 -4.08 -2.58 -29.29
N MET A 349 -4.99 -3.34 -28.68
CA MET A 349 -6.17 -3.86 -29.37
C MET A 349 -7.06 -2.74 -29.90
N TRP A 350 -7.33 -1.73 -29.10
CA TRP A 350 -8.12 -0.57 -29.50
C TRP A 350 -7.45 0.19 -30.65
N TRP A 351 -6.17 0.46 -30.56
CA TRP A 351 -5.41 1.16 -31.60
C TRP A 351 -5.45 0.41 -32.93
N ARG A 352 -5.16 -0.89 -32.93
CA ARG A 352 -5.20 -1.75 -34.12
C ARG A 352 -6.60 -1.83 -34.74
N SER A 353 -7.64 -1.88 -33.89
CA SER A 353 -9.03 -1.92 -34.38
C SER A 353 -9.45 -0.65 -35.15
N ARG A 354 -8.90 0.50 -34.79
CA ARG A 354 -9.14 1.78 -35.50
C ARG A 354 -8.46 1.79 -36.87
N GLY A 355 -7.24 1.31 -36.96
CA GLY A 355 -6.49 1.18 -38.21
C GLY A 355 -7.22 0.29 -39.20
N TRP A 356 -7.68 -0.88 -38.75
CA TRP A 356 -8.44 -1.83 -39.60
C TRP A 356 -9.77 -1.26 -40.06
N LYS A 357 -10.54 -0.58 -39.22
CA LYS A 357 -11.79 0.09 -39.61
C LYS A 357 -11.58 1.17 -40.67
N LYS A 358 -10.51 1.98 -40.52
CA LYS A 358 -10.15 3.00 -41.51
C LYS A 358 -9.78 2.34 -42.86
N ALA A 359 -8.99 1.28 -42.84
CA ALA A 359 -8.63 0.54 -44.06
C ALA A 359 -9.84 -0.09 -44.73
N LEU A 360 -10.76 -0.67 -43.98
CA LEU A 360 -12.01 -1.24 -44.53
C LEU A 360 -12.92 -0.16 -45.12
N ALA A 361 -13.05 1.00 -44.45
CA ALA A 361 -13.84 2.11 -44.97
C ALA A 361 -13.23 2.66 -46.27
N ARG A 362 -11.91 2.74 -46.36
CA ARG A 362 -11.21 3.13 -47.60
C ARG A 362 -11.48 2.14 -48.74
N ARG A 363 -11.31 0.84 -48.51
CA ARG A 363 -11.59 -0.22 -49.51
C ARG A 363 -13.03 -0.18 -49.96
N ARG A 364 -14.00 0.07 -49.08
CA ARG A 364 -15.42 0.20 -49.46
C ARG A 364 -15.67 1.40 -50.35
N ARG A 365 -15.01 2.54 -50.09
CA ARG A 365 -15.09 3.75 -50.93
C ARG A 365 -14.47 3.50 -52.30
N GLU A 366 -13.30 2.88 -52.36
CA GLU A 366 -12.61 2.52 -53.61
C GLU A 366 -13.50 1.59 -54.49
N LYS A 367 -14.14 0.59 -53.86
CA LYS A 367 -15.03 -0.34 -54.54
C LYS A 367 -16.34 0.33 -55.05
N ALA A 368 -16.84 1.35 -54.30
CA ALA A 368 -18.03 2.09 -54.71
C ALA A 368 -17.76 3.08 -55.86
N LEU A 369 -16.50 3.41 -56.12
CA LEU A 369 -16.06 4.29 -57.21
C LEU A 369 -15.64 3.55 -58.46
N GLN A 370 -15.59 2.18 -58.47
CA GLN A 370 -15.34 1.38 -59.64
C GLN A 370 -16.65 1.34 -60.47
N PRO A 371 -16.63 1.68 -61.81
CA PRO A 371 -17.78 1.54 -62.66
C PRO A 371 -18.26 0.09 -62.66
N ALA A 372 -19.56 -0.14 -62.69
CA ALA A 372 -20.13 -1.46 -62.97
C ALA A 372 -19.78 -1.82 -64.42
N GLU A 373 -18.91 -2.82 -64.61
CA GLU A 373 -18.67 -3.44 -65.90
C GLU A 373 -19.86 -4.25 -66.31
#